data_11f7b55a2352a1f1a430d0480e3bad9b
#
_entry.id   11f7b55a2352a1f1a430d0480e3bad9b
#
_cell.length_a   1.000
_cell.length_b   1.000
_cell.length_c   1.000
_cell.angle_alpha   90.00
_cell.angle_beta   90.00
_cell.angle_gamma   90.00
#
_symmetry.space_group_name_H-M   'P 1'
#
loop_
_entity.id
_entity.type
_entity.pdbx_description
1 polymer ?
#
loop_
_entity_poly.entity_id
_entity_poly.type
_entity_poly.pdbx_seq_one_letter_code
_entity_poly.pdbx_strand_id
1 'polypeptide(L)'
;MNTTLIVFVALYLLATLGLGMWAGTRIKNTSDFAVAGRSLPLIMVITTTFATWFGAETVMGVPAKFVQGGLNAIIEDPFGAGSCLILVGLFFATKLYKLNLLTIGDYYRQRYGKGIEVFCSVAIILSYLGWVAAQITALGLVFTVLTNGAMAPATGMIIGTLAVLIYVVVGGFLAVAITDFIQMIVLVVGMTVIAFFAADLAGGPDKVLAMAQQADLWRVLPEPNFTDVVFFIGAAITMMFGSIPQQDVFQRVMSAKDAPTARTGAVIGGAGYILFAFVPMFIVAAAVVVMGEHAMDIARNDYQRLLPAFIMTKMPLVMQILFFGALLSAIKSTSSATLLAPSTSFVENILKNLRPEMSDKQLLKAMRITIVVFAALVLAYAIAMEGTSIYELVSSAYQVTLVGAFVPLVMGLYWKRASTQGAILSIGAGIFVWVLFFPQITSWGDVFPGQLAGLLAAFAGMFVGSLAPQVFKNRSEPAKHIVASA
;
A
#
# COMPACT_ATOMS: atom_id res chain seq x y z
N MET A 1 -28.26 -6.68 -15.78
CA MET A 1 -27.40 -5.50 -15.55
C MET A 1 -28.22 -4.42 -14.85
N ASN A 2 -27.86 -3.98 -13.66
CA ASN A 2 -28.61 -2.94 -12.93
C ASN A 2 -28.15 -1.55 -13.40
N THR A 3 -28.85 -0.98 -14.37
CA THR A 3 -28.53 0.33 -14.97
C THR A 3 -28.43 1.43 -13.91
N THR A 4 -29.31 1.41 -12.90
CA THR A 4 -29.30 2.40 -11.81
C THR A 4 -27.97 2.33 -11.04
N LEU A 5 -27.49 1.13 -10.68
CA LEU A 5 -26.21 0.95 -9.98
C LEU A 5 -25.03 1.49 -10.81
N ILE A 6 -25.00 1.20 -12.12
CA ILE A 6 -23.95 1.69 -13.02
C ILE A 6 -23.97 3.22 -13.12
N VAL A 7 -25.14 3.82 -13.21
CA VAL A 7 -25.28 5.29 -13.26
C VAL A 7 -24.76 5.92 -11.98
N PHE A 8 -25.11 5.38 -10.78
CA PHE A 8 -24.59 5.89 -9.51
C PHE A 8 -23.06 5.76 -9.39
N VAL A 9 -22.50 4.61 -9.81
CA VAL A 9 -21.06 4.41 -9.85
C VAL A 9 -20.37 5.42 -10.77
N ALA A 10 -20.93 5.65 -11.97
CA ALA A 10 -20.41 6.63 -12.92
C ALA A 10 -20.47 8.06 -12.36
N LEU A 11 -21.59 8.45 -11.77
CA LEU A 11 -21.75 9.76 -11.12
C LEU A 11 -20.77 9.95 -9.96
N TYR A 12 -20.56 8.92 -9.14
CA TYR A 12 -19.59 8.95 -8.07
C TYR A 12 -18.15 9.17 -8.61
N LEU A 13 -17.76 8.43 -9.65
CA LEU A 13 -16.45 8.61 -10.30
C LEU A 13 -16.27 10.00 -10.88
N LEU A 14 -17.30 10.54 -11.55
CA LEU A 14 -17.28 11.91 -12.11
C LEU A 14 -17.18 12.97 -11.00
N ALA A 15 -17.93 12.84 -9.92
CA ALA A 15 -17.88 13.77 -8.80
C ALA A 15 -16.47 13.80 -8.14
N THR A 16 -15.88 12.63 -7.90
CA THR A 16 -14.53 12.53 -7.32
C THR A 16 -13.45 13.02 -8.29
N LEU A 17 -13.63 12.83 -9.61
CA LEU A 17 -12.76 13.39 -10.63
C LEU A 17 -12.82 14.93 -10.62
N GLY A 18 -14.02 15.52 -10.54
CA GLY A 18 -14.20 16.97 -10.42
C GLY A 18 -13.51 17.58 -9.21
N LEU A 19 -13.62 16.90 -8.05
CA LEU A 19 -12.89 17.30 -6.83
C LEU A 19 -11.37 17.26 -6.99
N GLY A 20 -10.84 16.20 -7.61
CA GLY A 20 -9.42 16.08 -7.89
C GLY A 20 -8.91 17.17 -8.84
N MET A 21 -9.65 17.47 -9.89
CA MET A 21 -9.30 18.55 -10.82
C MET A 21 -9.35 19.93 -10.13
N TRP A 22 -10.35 20.19 -9.31
CA TRP A 22 -10.44 21.41 -8.52
C TRP A 22 -9.25 21.57 -7.56
N ALA A 23 -8.86 20.51 -6.84
CA ALA A 23 -7.68 20.54 -5.99
C ALA A 23 -6.39 20.79 -6.79
N GLY A 24 -6.31 20.24 -8.00
CA GLY A 24 -5.19 20.43 -8.92
C GLY A 24 -4.94 21.90 -9.34
N THR A 25 -5.96 22.76 -9.30
CA THR A 25 -5.79 24.20 -9.58
C THR A 25 -4.93 24.92 -8.54
N ARG A 26 -4.71 24.31 -7.39
CA ARG A 26 -3.93 24.87 -6.28
C ARG A 26 -2.45 24.49 -6.31
N ILE A 27 -2.04 23.59 -7.20
CA ILE A 27 -0.66 23.12 -7.35
C ILE A 27 0.18 24.18 -8.08
N LYS A 28 1.21 24.70 -7.43
CA LYS A 28 2.10 25.74 -7.98
C LYS A 28 3.51 25.22 -8.24
N ASN A 29 4.00 24.25 -7.47
CA ASN A 29 5.37 23.76 -7.48
C ASN A 29 5.45 22.26 -7.17
N THR A 30 6.65 21.67 -7.23
CA THR A 30 6.89 20.25 -6.95
C THR A 30 6.59 19.89 -5.50
N SER A 31 6.81 20.78 -4.52
CA SER A 31 6.49 20.54 -3.11
C SER A 31 4.98 20.42 -2.87
N ASP A 32 4.18 21.30 -3.49
CA ASP A 32 2.71 21.19 -3.45
C ASP A 32 2.25 19.86 -4.05
N PHE A 33 2.86 19.50 -5.18
CA PHE A 33 2.52 18.28 -5.90
C PHE A 33 2.91 17.00 -5.15
N ALA A 34 4.08 16.98 -4.50
CA ALA A 34 4.63 15.78 -3.87
C ALA A 34 4.20 15.61 -2.40
N VAL A 35 4.09 16.71 -1.61
CA VAL A 35 3.85 16.64 -0.16
C VAL A 35 2.86 17.72 0.35
N ALA A 36 1.97 18.23 -0.51
CA ALA A 36 0.94 19.23 -0.18
C ALA A 36 1.51 20.48 0.56
N GLY A 37 2.72 20.92 0.19
CA GLY A 37 3.37 22.07 0.81
C GLY A 37 3.59 21.95 2.32
N ARG A 38 3.56 20.72 2.89
CA ARG A 38 3.72 20.45 4.34
C ARG A 38 2.70 21.19 5.22
N SER A 39 1.45 21.24 4.80
CA SER A 39 0.42 22.08 5.42
C SER A 39 -0.74 21.30 6.05
N LEU A 40 -0.74 19.96 5.95
CA LEU A 40 -1.89 19.17 6.35
C LEU A 40 -2.14 19.16 7.86
N PRO A 41 -3.37 19.47 8.31
CA PRO A 41 -3.77 19.35 9.69
C PRO A 41 -3.92 17.87 10.10
N LEU A 42 -3.94 17.61 11.42
CA LEU A 42 -3.95 16.26 11.98
C LEU A 42 -5.02 15.34 11.38
N ILE A 43 -6.25 15.83 11.24
CA ILE A 43 -7.35 15.01 10.70
C ILE A 43 -7.06 14.55 9.27
N MET A 44 -6.49 15.42 8.43
CA MET A 44 -6.12 15.04 7.05
C MET A 44 -4.95 14.06 7.02
N VAL A 45 -3.99 14.18 7.95
CA VAL A 45 -2.88 13.21 8.05
C VAL A 45 -3.43 11.85 8.48
N ILE A 46 -4.32 11.79 9.48
CA ILE A 46 -4.98 10.55 9.90
C ILE A 46 -5.73 9.92 8.72
N THR A 47 -6.57 10.69 8.04
CA THR A 47 -7.43 10.19 6.98
C THR A 47 -6.64 9.73 5.75
N THR A 48 -5.64 10.49 5.30
CA THR A 48 -4.84 10.08 4.15
C THR A 48 -3.93 8.90 4.49
N THR A 49 -3.43 8.78 5.72
CA THR A 49 -2.67 7.61 6.18
C THR A 49 -3.54 6.36 6.19
N PHE A 50 -4.73 6.43 6.76
CA PHE A 50 -5.70 5.35 6.77
C PHE A 50 -6.14 4.97 5.34
N ALA A 51 -6.65 5.95 4.57
CA ALA A 51 -7.30 5.71 3.29
C ALA A 51 -6.35 5.19 2.20
N THR A 52 -5.07 5.56 2.25
CA THR A 52 -4.08 5.05 1.30
C THR A 52 -3.84 3.56 1.45
N TRP A 53 -3.86 3.08 2.68
CA TRP A 53 -3.61 1.69 3.01
C TRP A 53 -4.88 0.84 3.01
N PHE A 54 -6.05 1.46 3.12
CA PHE A 54 -7.32 0.77 3.05
C PHE A 54 -7.79 0.65 1.59
N GLY A 55 -7.08 -0.15 0.82
CA GLY A 55 -7.32 -0.36 -0.62
C GLY A 55 -8.16 -1.59 -0.93
N ALA A 56 -8.02 -2.08 -2.14
CA ALA A 56 -8.67 -3.31 -2.60
C ALA A 56 -8.27 -4.53 -1.76
N GLU A 57 -6.99 -4.58 -1.36
CA GLU A 57 -6.45 -5.65 -0.52
C GLU A 57 -7.21 -5.76 0.79
N THR A 58 -7.50 -4.65 1.46
CA THR A 58 -8.18 -4.67 2.76
C THR A 58 -9.69 -4.89 2.64
N VAL A 59 -10.33 -4.45 1.54
CA VAL A 59 -11.77 -4.65 1.32
C VAL A 59 -12.08 -6.04 0.73
N MET A 60 -11.20 -6.60 -0.10
CA MET A 60 -11.46 -7.84 -0.84
C MET A 60 -10.42 -8.92 -0.55
N GLY A 61 -9.13 -8.60 -0.56
CA GLY A 61 -8.03 -9.55 -0.39
C GLY A 61 -7.96 -10.12 1.02
N VAL A 62 -7.94 -9.27 2.03
CA VAL A 62 -7.90 -9.66 3.46
C VAL A 62 -9.13 -10.50 3.84
N PRO A 63 -10.38 -10.09 3.54
CA PRO A 63 -11.55 -10.94 3.82
C PRO A 63 -11.51 -12.29 3.12
N ALA A 64 -11.05 -12.34 1.87
CA ALA A 64 -10.89 -13.58 1.12
C ALA A 64 -9.89 -14.52 1.81
N LYS A 65 -8.73 -14.00 2.22
CA LYS A 65 -7.69 -14.75 2.91
C LYS A 65 -8.11 -15.16 4.32
N PHE A 66 -8.88 -14.31 5.01
CA PHE A 66 -9.44 -14.60 6.33
C PHE A 66 -10.36 -15.82 6.32
N VAL A 67 -11.27 -15.93 5.36
CA VAL A 67 -12.15 -17.10 5.24
C VAL A 67 -11.39 -18.38 4.90
N GLN A 68 -10.22 -18.27 4.23
CA GLN A 68 -9.37 -19.41 3.90
C GLN A 68 -8.58 -19.95 5.10
N GLY A 69 -8.08 -19.09 5.97
CA GLY A 69 -7.11 -19.51 6.99
C GLY A 69 -7.15 -18.71 8.28
N GLY A 70 -8.20 -17.94 8.53
CA GLY A 70 -8.39 -17.18 9.76
C GLY A 70 -7.40 -16.03 9.95
N LEU A 71 -7.30 -15.55 11.20
CA LEU A 71 -6.40 -14.45 11.55
C LEU A 71 -4.92 -14.78 11.35
N ASN A 72 -4.53 -16.05 11.45
CA ASN A 72 -3.17 -16.48 11.17
C ASN A 72 -2.76 -16.17 9.74
N ALA A 73 -3.64 -16.45 8.76
CA ALA A 73 -3.37 -16.26 7.35
C ALA A 73 -3.26 -14.78 6.92
N ILE A 74 -3.73 -13.85 7.74
CA ILE A 74 -3.74 -12.41 7.48
C ILE A 74 -2.82 -11.61 8.42
N ILE A 75 -1.84 -12.26 9.04
CA ILE A 75 -0.93 -11.59 9.96
C ILE A 75 -0.12 -10.47 9.30
N GLU A 76 0.16 -10.59 8.01
CA GLU A 76 0.86 -9.60 7.22
C GLU A 76 0.02 -8.34 7.02
N ASP A 77 -1.25 -8.49 6.64
CA ASP A 77 -2.22 -7.43 6.46
C ASP A 77 -3.58 -7.86 7.07
N PRO A 78 -4.15 -7.13 8.01
CA PRO A 78 -3.89 -5.74 8.42
C PRO A 78 -2.89 -5.56 9.56
N PHE A 79 -2.43 -6.63 10.22
CA PHE A 79 -1.64 -6.49 11.44
C PHE A 79 -0.24 -5.95 11.17
N GLY A 80 0.51 -6.54 10.24
CA GLY A 80 1.83 -6.06 9.84
C GLY A 80 1.75 -4.66 9.23
N ALA A 81 0.83 -4.45 8.29
CA ALA A 81 0.61 -3.17 7.62
C ALA A 81 0.28 -2.02 8.58
N GLY A 82 -0.71 -2.19 9.44
CA GLY A 82 -1.06 -1.17 10.42
C GLY A 82 0.02 -0.96 11.48
N SER A 83 0.74 -2.03 11.87
CA SER A 83 1.89 -1.95 12.77
C SER A 83 3.03 -1.14 12.15
N CYS A 84 3.26 -1.24 10.83
CA CYS A 84 4.20 -0.36 10.13
C CYS A 84 3.89 1.12 10.38
N LEU A 85 2.66 1.54 10.18
CA LEU A 85 2.25 2.94 10.37
C LEU A 85 2.43 3.41 11.82
N ILE A 86 2.11 2.54 12.79
CA ILE A 86 2.32 2.82 14.22
C ILE A 86 3.82 2.96 14.51
N LEU A 87 4.65 2.03 14.02
CA LEU A 87 6.11 2.08 14.20
C LEU A 87 6.72 3.33 13.54
N VAL A 88 6.24 3.68 12.33
CA VAL A 88 6.67 4.93 11.67
C VAL A 88 6.33 6.14 12.54
N GLY A 89 5.13 6.24 13.07
CA GLY A 89 4.73 7.33 13.95
C GLY A 89 5.59 7.40 15.22
N LEU A 90 5.82 6.27 15.87
CA LEU A 90 6.55 6.23 17.14
C LEU A 90 8.05 6.46 16.99
N PHE A 91 8.67 5.88 15.97
CA PHE A 91 10.12 5.83 15.88
C PHE A 91 10.71 6.67 14.74
N PHE A 92 10.04 6.82 13.60
CA PHE A 92 10.61 7.42 12.40
C PHE A 92 10.11 8.83 12.09
N ALA A 93 8.81 9.10 12.27
CA ALA A 93 8.17 10.33 11.81
C ALA A 93 8.88 11.60 12.28
N THR A 94 9.13 11.74 13.58
CA THR A 94 9.78 12.93 14.14
C THR A 94 11.21 13.12 13.62
N LYS A 95 11.97 12.04 13.44
CA LYS A 95 13.35 12.10 12.94
C LYS A 95 13.39 12.48 11.47
N LEU A 96 12.57 11.82 10.65
CA LEU A 96 12.49 12.08 9.21
C LEU A 96 11.95 13.48 8.93
N TYR A 97 10.91 13.91 9.66
CA TYR A 97 10.31 15.23 9.50
C TYR A 97 11.33 16.37 9.70
N LYS A 98 12.21 16.25 10.70
CA LYS A 98 13.26 17.23 10.99
C LYS A 98 14.31 17.38 9.89
N LEU A 99 14.48 16.36 9.04
CA LEU A 99 15.44 16.39 7.93
C LEU A 99 14.97 17.27 6.76
N ASN A 100 13.70 17.65 6.73
CA ASN A 100 13.09 18.53 5.72
C ASN A 100 13.31 18.07 4.28
N LEU A 101 13.17 16.76 4.02
CA LEU A 101 13.41 16.13 2.73
C LEU A 101 12.12 16.05 1.90
N LEU A 102 12.22 15.93 0.59
CA LEU A 102 11.08 15.76 -0.33
C LEU A 102 10.76 14.28 -0.56
N THR A 103 11.78 13.43 -0.60
CA THR A 103 11.63 11.98 -0.80
C THR A 103 12.43 11.19 0.22
N ILE A 104 12.06 9.92 0.41
CA ILE A 104 12.85 9.00 1.22
C ILE A 104 14.22 8.71 0.56
N GLY A 105 14.32 8.81 -0.77
CA GLY A 105 15.57 8.70 -1.51
C GLY A 105 16.60 9.76 -1.10
N ASP A 106 16.14 10.99 -0.81
CA ASP A 106 17.02 12.07 -0.33
C ASP A 106 17.69 11.70 0.99
N TYR A 107 17.00 10.95 1.87
CA TYR A 107 17.61 10.41 3.09
C TYR A 107 18.79 9.49 2.79
N TYR A 108 18.62 8.53 1.90
CA TYR A 108 19.70 7.61 1.52
C TYR A 108 20.87 8.35 0.90
N ARG A 109 20.59 9.37 0.08
CA ARG A 109 21.63 10.24 -0.49
C ARG A 109 22.41 10.97 0.60
N GLN A 110 21.71 11.64 1.52
CA GLN A 110 22.32 12.38 2.61
C GLN A 110 23.18 11.47 3.51
N ARG A 111 22.72 10.25 3.73
CA ARG A 111 23.38 9.34 4.67
C ARG A 111 24.49 8.50 4.04
N TYR A 112 24.34 8.06 2.78
CA TYR A 112 25.22 7.08 2.16
C TYR A 112 25.73 7.50 0.76
N GLY A 113 25.20 8.57 0.21
CA GLY A 113 25.57 9.06 -1.11
C GLY A 113 24.68 8.56 -2.26
N LYS A 114 24.98 9.06 -3.48
CA LYS A 114 24.15 8.94 -4.68
C LYS A 114 23.89 7.50 -5.13
N GLY A 115 24.85 6.60 -4.99
CA GLY A 115 24.70 5.21 -5.43
C GLY A 115 23.60 4.48 -4.64
N ILE A 116 23.59 4.64 -3.31
CA ILE A 116 22.58 4.04 -2.44
C ILE A 116 21.21 4.70 -2.64
N GLU A 117 21.16 6.03 -2.83
CA GLU A 117 19.93 6.75 -3.20
C GLU A 117 19.26 6.11 -4.42
N VAL A 118 20.00 5.99 -5.52
CA VAL A 118 19.45 5.45 -6.79
C VAL A 118 19.01 4.01 -6.61
N PHE A 119 19.82 3.19 -5.94
CA PHE A 119 19.48 1.78 -5.73
C PHE A 119 18.22 1.60 -4.89
N CYS A 120 18.15 2.24 -3.71
CA CYS A 120 16.97 2.16 -2.85
C CYS A 120 15.74 2.76 -3.54
N SER A 121 15.89 3.84 -4.31
CA SER A 121 14.78 4.43 -5.08
C SER A 121 14.26 3.47 -6.15
N VAL A 122 15.13 2.75 -6.86
CA VAL A 122 14.71 1.72 -7.82
C VAL A 122 14.00 0.57 -7.13
N ALA A 123 14.51 0.06 -6.00
CA ALA A 123 13.86 -0.98 -5.22
C ALA A 123 12.47 -0.56 -4.74
N ILE A 124 12.33 0.68 -4.25
CA ILE A 124 11.05 1.26 -3.84
C ILE A 124 10.09 1.40 -5.03
N ILE A 125 10.55 1.89 -6.19
CA ILE A 125 9.70 2.02 -7.38
C ILE A 125 9.20 0.65 -7.85
N LEU A 126 10.07 -0.36 -7.87
CA LEU A 126 9.70 -1.73 -8.27
C LEU A 126 8.67 -2.35 -7.33
N SER A 127 8.74 -2.06 -6.04
CA SER A 127 7.75 -2.56 -5.07
C SER A 127 6.32 -2.05 -5.35
N TYR A 128 6.17 -0.88 -5.96
CA TYR A 128 4.83 -0.37 -6.33
C TYR A 128 4.19 -1.12 -7.51
N LEU A 129 4.94 -1.88 -8.31
CA LEU A 129 4.36 -2.64 -9.43
C LEU A 129 3.26 -3.60 -8.95
N GLY A 130 3.55 -4.41 -7.93
CA GLY A 130 2.60 -5.36 -7.37
C GLY A 130 1.41 -4.66 -6.70
N TRP A 131 1.67 -3.63 -5.88
CA TRP A 131 0.60 -2.95 -5.15
C TRP A 131 -0.37 -2.20 -6.07
N VAL A 132 0.14 -1.44 -7.05
CA VAL A 132 -0.73 -0.76 -8.03
C VAL A 132 -1.45 -1.78 -8.92
N ALA A 133 -0.79 -2.88 -9.31
CA ALA A 133 -1.42 -3.95 -10.09
C ALA A 133 -2.60 -4.56 -9.33
N ALA A 134 -2.48 -4.77 -8.03
CA ALA A 134 -3.58 -5.25 -7.19
C ALA A 134 -4.80 -4.33 -7.25
N GLN A 135 -4.61 -2.99 -7.19
CA GLN A 135 -5.70 -2.03 -7.32
C GLN A 135 -6.33 -2.05 -8.72
N ILE A 136 -5.51 -2.16 -9.76
CA ILE A 136 -6.00 -2.23 -11.15
C ILE A 136 -6.78 -3.54 -11.39
N THR A 137 -6.29 -4.67 -10.86
CA THR A 137 -7.00 -5.97 -10.91
C THR A 137 -8.35 -5.88 -10.22
N ALA A 138 -8.41 -5.23 -9.05
CA ALA A 138 -9.66 -4.99 -8.33
C ALA A 138 -10.65 -4.14 -9.13
N LEU A 139 -10.19 -3.10 -9.84
CA LEU A 139 -11.05 -2.33 -10.76
C LEU A 139 -11.63 -3.22 -11.85
N GLY A 140 -10.81 -4.09 -12.45
CA GLY A 140 -11.27 -5.08 -13.41
C GLY A 140 -12.38 -5.96 -12.85
N LEU A 141 -12.19 -6.51 -11.64
CA LEU A 141 -13.17 -7.34 -10.97
C LEU A 141 -14.46 -6.58 -10.66
N VAL A 142 -14.37 -5.35 -10.16
CA VAL A 142 -15.53 -4.49 -9.87
C VAL A 142 -16.38 -4.27 -11.12
N PHE A 143 -15.77 -3.89 -12.25
CA PHE A 143 -16.50 -3.67 -13.48
C PHE A 143 -17.09 -4.96 -14.07
N THR A 144 -16.41 -6.08 -13.95
CA THR A 144 -16.92 -7.39 -14.35
C THR A 144 -18.17 -7.79 -13.52
N VAL A 145 -18.12 -7.58 -12.21
CA VAL A 145 -19.26 -7.86 -11.31
C VAL A 145 -20.44 -6.93 -11.60
N LEU A 146 -20.19 -5.62 -11.73
CA LEU A 146 -21.23 -4.62 -12.03
C LEU A 146 -21.96 -4.89 -13.35
N THR A 147 -21.28 -5.49 -14.31
CA THR A 147 -21.84 -5.80 -15.63
C THR A 147 -22.33 -7.25 -15.74
N ASN A 148 -22.39 -8.02 -14.63
CA ASN A 148 -22.71 -9.44 -14.61
C ASN A 148 -21.89 -10.26 -15.63
N GLY A 149 -20.59 -9.98 -15.72
CA GLY A 149 -19.66 -10.66 -16.63
C GLY A 149 -19.69 -10.17 -18.09
N ALA A 150 -20.51 -9.17 -18.43
CA ALA A 150 -20.54 -8.64 -19.80
C ALA A 150 -19.26 -7.89 -20.19
N MET A 151 -18.55 -7.32 -19.20
CA MET A 151 -17.26 -6.65 -19.40
C MET A 151 -16.13 -7.58 -18.99
N ALA A 152 -15.18 -7.82 -19.90
CA ALA A 152 -13.96 -8.57 -19.58
C ALA A 152 -13.11 -7.85 -18.54
N PRO A 153 -12.41 -8.54 -17.63
CA PRO A 153 -11.59 -7.94 -16.59
C PRO A 153 -10.56 -6.94 -17.15
N ALA A 154 -9.86 -7.29 -18.22
CA ALA A 154 -8.89 -6.39 -18.86
C ALA A 154 -9.51 -5.06 -19.33
N THR A 155 -10.73 -5.06 -19.86
CA THR A 155 -11.44 -3.83 -20.24
C THR A 155 -11.77 -2.99 -19.02
N GLY A 156 -12.23 -3.62 -17.93
CA GLY A 156 -12.47 -2.94 -16.65
C GLY A 156 -11.20 -2.35 -16.05
N MET A 157 -10.06 -3.06 -16.13
CA MET A 157 -8.75 -2.55 -15.72
C MET A 157 -8.35 -1.30 -16.49
N ILE A 158 -8.54 -1.28 -17.82
CA ILE A 158 -8.21 -0.13 -18.67
C ILE A 158 -9.08 1.08 -18.30
N ILE A 159 -10.39 0.91 -18.24
CA ILE A 159 -11.33 2.00 -17.91
C ILE A 159 -11.06 2.56 -16.52
N GLY A 160 -10.88 1.68 -15.54
CA GLY A 160 -10.60 2.07 -14.16
C GLY A 160 -9.28 2.83 -14.02
N THR A 161 -8.22 2.33 -14.68
CA THR A 161 -6.90 3.00 -14.69
C THR A 161 -6.99 4.39 -15.29
N LEU A 162 -7.68 4.57 -16.42
CA LEU A 162 -7.88 5.87 -17.05
C LEU A 162 -8.62 6.84 -16.12
N ALA A 163 -9.66 6.37 -15.44
CA ALA A 163 -10.42 7.19 -14.49
C ALA A 163 -9.58 7.68 -13.31
N VAL A 164 -8.67 6.83 -12.77
CA VAL A 164 -7.75 7.22 -11.70
C VAL A 164 -6.67 8.16 -12.24
N LEU A 165 -6.10 7.85 -13.40
CA LEU A 165 -4.96 8.57 -13.97
C LEU A 165 -5.25 10.04 -14.19
N ILE A 166 -6.43 10.38 -14.71
CA ILE A 166 -6.80 11.75 -15.09
C ILE A 166 -6.66 12.72 -13.92
N TYR A 167 -7.16 12.34 -12.72
CA TYR A 167 -7.11 13.28 -11.60
C TYR A 167 -5.76 13.28 -10.87
N VAL A 168 -5.03 12.16 -10.85
CA VAL A 168 -3.70 12.07 -10.21
C VAL A 168 -2.69 12.95 -10.95
N VAL A 169 -2.69 12.89 -12.28
CA VAL A 169 -1.79 13.70 -13.13
C VAL A 169 -1.99 15.20 -12.90
N VAL A 170 -3.24 15.64 -12.66
CA VAL A 170 -3.55 17.06 -12.45
C VAL A 170 -3.33 17.48 -11.00
N GLY A 171 -3.81 16.68 -10.06
CA GLY A 171 -4.02 17.09 -8.68
C GLY A 171 -2.90 16.81 -7.69
N GLY A 172 -1.95 15.92 -7.99
CA GLY A 172 -0.85 15.58 -7.08
C GLY A 172 -1.33 15.18 -5.68
N PHE A 173 -0.43 15.29 -4.68
CA PHE A 173 -0.69 14.85 -3.31
C PHE A 173 -1.78 15.65 -2.58
N LEU A 174 -1.91 16.94 -2.86
CA LEU A 174 -2.96 17.76 -2.23
C LEU A 174 -4.36 17.28 -2.63
N ALA A 175 -4.55 16.94 -3.92
CA ALA A 175 -5.80 16.37 -4.39
C ALA A 175 -6.06 15.00 -3.76
N VAL A 176 -5.03 14.16 -3.67
CA VAL A 176 -5.11 12.86 -3.00
C VAL A 176 -5.59 13.05 -1.55
N ALA A 177 -4.95 13.91 -0.76
CA ALA A 177 -5.31 14.11 0.64
C ALA A 177 -6.74 14.64 0.86
N ILE A 178 -7.21 15.53 -0.01
CA ILE A 178 -8.59 16.07 0.06
C ILE A 178 -9.60 14.98 -0.32
N THR A 179 -9.34 14.23 -1.39
CA THR A 179 -10.22 13.14 -1.80
C THR A 179 -10.22 12.00 -0.80
N ASP A 180 -9.06 11.66 -0.21
CA ASP A 180 -8.93 10.64 0.83
C ASP A 180 -9.82 10.94 2.05
N PHE A 181 -9.89 12.21 2.46
CA PHE A 181 -10.75 12.62 3.56
C PHE A 181 -12.23 12.29 3.30
N ILE A 182 -12.73 12.63 2.10
CA ILE A 182 -14.11 12.36 1.70
C ILE A 182 -14.33 10.86 1.50
N GLN A 183 -13.41 10.19 0.82
CA GLN A 183 -13.48 8.77 0.51
C GLN A 183 -13.44 7.91 1.78
N MET A 184 -12.65 8.30 2.78
CA MET A 184 -12.64 7.62 4.07
C MET A 184 -14.00 7.69 4.76
N ILE A 185 -14.69 8.84 4.72
CA ILE A 185 -16.04 8.97 5.29
C ILE A 185 -17.01 8.01 4.58
N VAL A 186 -17.00 7.99 3.24
CA VAL A 186 -17.85 7.09 2.44
C VAL A 186 -17.53 5.63 2.76
N LEU A 187 -16.24 5.28 2.87
CA LEU A 187 -15.79 3.93 3.19
C LEU A 187 -16.25 3.51 4.59
N VAL A 188 -15.92 4.31 5.61
CA VAL A 188 -16.20 3.95 7.01
C VAL A 188 -17.70 3.87 7.24
N VAL A 189 -18.46 4.87 6.83
CA VAL A 189 -19.92 4.87 6.99
C VAL A 189 -20.56 3.75 6.17
N GLY A 190 -20.20 3.64 4.88
CA GLY A 190 -20.77 2.64 3.98
C GLY A 190 -20.53 1.22 4.45
N MET A 191 -19.28 0.86 4.77
CA MET A 191 -18.95 -0.49 5.23
C MET A 191 -19.56 -0.82 6.59
N THR A 192 -19.64 0.16 7.50
CA THR A 192 -20.28 -0.04 8.81
C THR A 192 -21.79 -0.32 8.65
N VAL A 193 -22.50 0.46 7.82
CA VAL A 193 -23.92 0.23 7.54
C VAL A 193 -24.13 -1.15 6.92
N ILE A 194 -23.27 -1.54 5.97
CA ILE A 194 -23.31 -2.87 5.34
C ILE A 194 -23.09 -3.99 6.38
N ALA A 195 -22.16 -3.79 7.33
CA ALA A 195 -21.89 -4.79 8.36
C ALA A 195 -23.11 -5.01 9.27
N PHE A 196 -23.82 -3.95 9.66
CA PHE A 196 -25.08 -4.07 10.41
C PHE A 196 -26.16 -4.81 9.61
N PHE A 197 -26.31 -4.50 8.33
CA PHE A 197 -27.27 -5.16 7.48
C PHE A 197 -26.89 -6.64 7.23
N ALA A 198 -25.60 -6.94 7.06
CA ALA A 198 -25.10 -8.31 6.95
C ALA A 198 -25.34 -9.13 8.22
N ALA A 199 -25.16 -8.51 9.40
CA ALA A 199 -25.45 -9.13 10.67
C ALA A 199 -26.94 -9.50 10.80
N ASP A 200 -27.83 -8.58 10.39
CA ASP A 200 -29.29 -8.83 10.40
C ASP A 200 -29.66 -9.99 9.49
N LEU A 201 -29.14 -10.01 8.25
CA LEU A 201 -29.35 -11.11 7.30
C LEU A 201 -28.85 -12.46 7.83
N ALA A 202 -27.75 -12.47 8.58
CA ALA A 202 -27.19 -13.68 9.19
C ALA A 202 -28.00 -14.15 10.41
N GLY A 203 -28.98 -13.37 10.85
CA GLY A 203 -29.81 -13.65 12.03
C GLY A 203 -29.12 -13.30 13.35
N GLY A 204 -28.27 -12.26 13.34
CA GLY A 204 -27.55 -11.67 14.46
C GLY A 204 -26.04 -11.84 14.40
N PRO A 205 -25.27 -10.92 15.04
CA PRO A 205 -23.82 -11.00 15.07
C PRO A 205 -23.30 -12.27 15.75
N ASP A 206 -24.03 -12.80 16.74
CA ASP A 206 -23.65 -14.01 17.48
C ASP A 206 -23.52 -15.22 16.59
N LYS A 207 -24.36 -15.36 15.55
CA LYS A 207 -24.27 -16.46 14.58
C LYS A 207 -23.03 -16.35 13.72
N VAL A 208 -22.64 -15.13 13.33
CA VAL A 208 -21.43 -14.87 12.55
C VAL A 208 -20.20 -15.21 13.39
N LEU A 209 -20.16 -14.77 14.64
CA LEU A 209 -19.08 -15.07 15.57
C LEU A 209 -18.98 -16.56 15.88
N ALA A 210 -20.11 -17.23 16.09
CA ALA A 210 -20.16 -18.68 16.31
C ALA A 210 -19.62 -19.47 15.11
N MET A 211 -20.00 -19.09 13.88
CA MET A 211 -19.46 -19.70 12.66
C MET A 211 -17.94 -19.51 12.58
N ALA A 212 -17.45 -18.29 12.79
CA ALA A 212 -16.02 -18.00 12.76
C ALA A 212 -15.25 -18.79 13.83
N GLN A 213 -15.85 -19.02 15.01
CA GLN A 213 -15.26 -19.84 16.07
C GLN A 213 -15.26 -21.33 15.70
N GLN A 214 -16.35 -21.83 15.14
CA GLN A 214 -16.45 -23.23 14.69
C GLN A 214 -15.46 -23.55 13.56
N ALA A 215 -15.19 -22.58 12.68
CA ALA A 215 -14.23 -22.69 11.59
C ALA A 215 -12.79 -22.34 12.00
N ASP A 216 -12.52 -22.16 13.29
CA ASP A 216 -11.19 -21.78 13.85
C ASP A 216 -10.59 -20.51 13.23
N LEU A 217 -11.41 -19.58 12.75
CA LEU A 217 -10.95 -18.36 12.10
C LEU A 217 -10.28 -17.36 13.06
N TRP A 218 -10.48 -17.53 14.36
CA TRP A 218 -9.89 -16.67 15.40
C TRP A 218 -8.48 -17.06 15.80
N ARG A 219 -7.95 -18.16 15.29
CA ARG A 219 -6.60 -18.57 15.59
C ARG A 219 -5.59 -17.60 15.00
N VAL A 220 -4.80 -16.97 15.86
CA VAL A 220 -3.74 -16.01 15.47
C VAL A 220 -2.40 -16.71 15.34
N LEU A 221 -2.05 -17.56 16.31
CA LEU A 221 -0.73 -18.18 16.39
C LEU A 221 -0.60 -19.37 15.43
N PRO A 222 0.60 -19.57 14.86
CA PRO A 222 0.88 -20.73 14.01
C PRO A 222 0.92 -22.03 14.82
N GLU A 223 0.95 -23.16 14.14
CA GLU A 223 1.28 -24.43 14.79
C GLU A 223 2.67 -24.36 15.43
N PRO A 224 2.87 -25.01 16.59
CA PRO A 224 4.12 -24.90 17.34
C PRO A 224 5.23 -25.79 16.74
N ASN A 225 5.48 -25.67 15.45
CA ASN A 225 6.60 -26.28 14.75
C ASN A 225 7.48 -25.21 14.10
N PHE A 226 8.72 -25.58 13.82
CA PHE A 226 9.72 -24.61 13.32
C PHE A 226 9.28 -23.92 12.03
N THR A 227 8.80 -24.68 11.06
CA THR A 227 8.44 -24.17 9.74
C THR A 227 7.30 -23.17 9.83
N ASP A 228 6.19 -23.52 10.50
CA ASP A 228 5.03 -22.62 10.60
C ASP A 228 5.37 -21.35 11.38
N VAL A 229 6.19 -21.45 12.44
CA VAL A 229 6.62 -20.28 13.22
C VAL A 229 7.50 -19.34 12.38
N VAL A 230 8.46 -19.85 11.61
CA VAL A 230 9.33 -18.97 10.81
C VAL A 230 8.57 -18.36 9.63
N PHE A 231 7.61 -19.07 9.02
CA PHE A 231 6.74 -18.51 7.98
C PHE A 231 5.80 -17.44 8.54
N PHE A 232 5.23 -17.66 9.71
CA PHE A 232 4.43 -16.66 10.41
C PHE A 232 5.23 -15.39 10.72
N ILE A 233 6.45 -15.52 11.24
CA ILE A 233 7.35 -14.39 11.48
C ILE A 233 7.69 -13.70 10.16
N GLY A 234 8.03 -14.48 9.12
CA GLY A 234 8.33 -13.96 7.78
C GLY A 234 7.18 -13.13 7.21
N ALA A 235 5.95 -13.63 7.29
CA ALA A 235 4.75 -12.91 6.89
C ALA A 235 4.55 -11.64 7.73
N ALA A 236 4.57 -11.73 9.05
CA ALA A 236 4.36 -10.60 9.95
C ALA A 236 5.31 -9.42 9.67
N ILE A 237 6.59 -9.70 9.42
CA ILE A 237 7.61 -8.66 9.19
C ILE A 237 7.58 -8.08 7.77
N THR A 238 6.99 -8.78 6.79
CA THR A 238 7.04 -8.38 5.38
C THR A 238 6.44 -6.99 5.20
N MET A 239 5.19 -6.78 5.52
CA MET A 239 4.59 -5.45 5.45
C MET A 239 4.99 -4.57 6.63
N MET A 240 5.17 -5.13 7.83
CA MET A 240 5.53 -4.37 9.02
C MET A 240 6.82 -3.57 8.84
N PHE A 241 7.86 -4.16 8.29
CA PHE A 241 9.16 -3.52 8.11
C PHE A 241 9.43 -3.12 6.67
N GLY A 242 8.96 -3.92 5.69
CA GLY A 242 9.15 -3.64 4.27
C GLY A 242 8.45 -2.38 3.80
N SER A 243 7.38 -1.95 4.50
CA SER A 243 6.67 -0.74 4.17
C SER A 243 7.26 0.54 4.78
N ILE A 244 8.10 0.43 5.81
CA ILE A 244 8.70 1.63 6.46
C ILE A 244 9.49 2.49 5.47
N PRO A 245 10.30 1.96 4.53
CA PRO A 245 11.03 2.77 3.57
C PRO A 245 10.20 3.25 2.36
N GLN A 246 8.89 3.02 2.36
CA GLN A 246 8.04 3.40 1.23
C GLN A 246 7.85 4.91 1.10
N GLN A 247 7.83 5.38 -0.15
CA GLN A 247 7.71 6.80 -0.45
C GLN A 247 6.33 7.36 -0.08
N ASP A 248 5.25 6.59 -0.21
CA ASP A 248 3.90 7.03 0.19
C ASP A 248 3.79 7.25 1.70
N VAL A 249 4.38 6.36 2.51
CA VAL A 249 4.47 6.53 3.98
C VAL A 249 5.25 7.80 4.31
N PHE A 250 6.39 8.00 3.65
CA PHE A 250 7.20 9.19 3.82
C PHE A 250 6.43 10.47 3.44
N GLN A 251 5.69 10.47 2.33
CA GLN A 251 4.86 11.60 1.92
C GLN A 251 3.83 12.02 2.97
N ARG A 252 3.18 11.05 3.66
CA ARG A 252 2.22 11.36 4.74
C ARG A 252 2.90 12.01 5.94
N VAL A 253 4.05 11.49 6.33
CA VAL A 253 4.88 12.10 7.38
C VAL A 253 5.27 13.53 7.00
N MET A 254 5.76 13.74 5.77
CA MET A 254 6.28 15.03 5.33
C MET A 254 5.20 16.05 4.98
N SER A 255 3.99 15.62 4.68
CA SER A 255 2.86 16.51 4.37
C SER A 255 2.24 17.19 5.59
N ALA A 256 2.48 16.67 6.79
CA ALA A 256 1.97 17.21 8.03
C ALA A 256 2.48 18.64 8.28
N LYS A 257 1.68 19.49 8.94
CA LYS A 257 2.06 20.85 9.28
C LYS A 257 3.22 20.94 10.29
N ASP A 258 3.41 19.91 11.12
CA ASP A 258 4.47 19.83 12.11
C ASP A 258 4.77 18.36 12.49
N ALA A 259 5.90 18.13 13.19
CA ALA A 259 6.34 16.80 13.58
C ALA A 259 5.40 16.07 14.57
N PRO A 260 4.77 16.73 15.57
CA PRO A 260 3.75 16.11 16.39
C PRO A 260 2.54 15.64 15.59
N THR A 261 2.08 16.44 14.63
CA THR A 261 0.99 16.06 13.71
C THR A 261 1.36 14.84 12.88
N ALA A 262 2.57 14.78 12.33
CA ALA A 262 3.07 13.62 11.58
C ALA A 262 3.08 12.35 12.43
N ARG A 263 3.64 12.44 13.65
CA ARG A 263 3.71 11.32 14.61
C ARG A 263 2.32 10.82 14.98
N THR A 264 1.47 11.70 15.47
CA THR A 264 0.13 11.35 15.96
C THR A 264 -0.76 10.85 14.84
N GLY A 265 -0.69 11.48 13.66
CA GLY A 265 -1.46 11.09 12.48
C GLY A 265 -1.12 9.68 12.00
N ALA A 266 0.15 9.32 11.97
CA ALA A 266 0.59 7.97 11.58
C ALA A 266 0.12 6.92 12.61
N VAL A 267 0.27 7.17 13.92
CA VAL A 267 -0.15 6.23 14.97
C VAL A 267 -1.66 6.01 14.95
N ILE A 268 -2.45 7.08 14.92
CA ILE A 268 -3.92 6.98 14.91
C ILE A 268 -4.42 6.36 13.61
N GLY A 269 -3.84 6.76 12.46
CA GLY A 269 -4.17 6.19 11.15
C GLY A 269 -3.91 4.69 11.10
N GLY A 270 -2.75 4.23 11.59
CA GLY A 270 -2.39 2.81 11.64
C GLY A 270 -3.26 2.00 12.61
N ALA A 271 -3.54 2.52 13.79
CA ALA A 271 -4.44 1.86 14.74
C ALA A 271 -5.88 1.78 14.18
N GLY A 272 -6.38 2.87 13.58
CA GLY A 272 -7.67 2.89 12.91
C GLY A 272 -7.75 1.89 11.76
N TYR A 273 -6.66 1.75 10.99
CA TYR A 273 -6.56 0.77 9.91
C TYR A 273 -6.75 -0.67 10.42
N ILE A 274 -5.99 -1.08 11.45
CA ILE A 274 -6.12 -2.43 12.03
C ILE A 274 -7.55 -2.66 12.54
N LEU A 275 -8.09 -1.71 13.30
CA LEU A 275 -9.41 -1.87 13.90
C LEU A 275 -10.52 -1.94 12.85
N PHE A 276 -10.46 -1.10 11.83
CA PHE A 276 -11.51 -1.05 10.82
C PHE A 276 -11.43 -2.21 9.81
N ALA A 277 -10.28 -2.85 9.63
CA ALA A 277 -10.14 -4.03 8.78
C ALA A 277 -11.01 -5.22 9.24
N PHE A 278 -11.40 -5.28 10.51
CA PHE A 278 -12.35 -6.27 10.99
C PHE A 278 -13.77 -6.12 10.41
N VAL A 279 -14.14 -4.94 9.92
CA VAL A 279 -15.47 -4.71 9.33
C VAL A 279 -15.67 -5.52 8.04
N PRO A 280 -14.83 -5.43 7.00
CA PRO A 280 -14.97 -6.28 5.83
C PRO A 280 -14.78 -7.78 6.11
N MET A 281 -13.95 -8.16 7.09
CA MET A 281 -13.85 -9.56 7.56
C MET A 281 -15.16 -10.05 8.17
N PHE A 282 -15.81 -9.24 8.98
CA PHE A 282 -17.12 -9.57 9.53
C PHE A 282 -18.20 -9.72 8.45
N ILE A 283 -18.18 -8.82 7.43
CA ILE A 283 -19.16 -8.90 6.33
C ILE A 283 -18.98 -10.18 5.52
N VAL A 284 -17.72 -10.60 5.23
CA VAL A 284 -17.50 -11.86 4.49
C VAL A 284 -17.83 -13.09 5.34
N ALA A 285 -17.61 -13.06 6.65
CA ALA A 285 -18.04 -14.12 7.56
C ALA A 285 -19.57 -14.23 7.59
N ALA A 286 -20.29 -13.09 7.62
CA ALA A 286 -21.75 -13.08 7.47
C ALA A 286 -22.18 -13.63 6.10
N ALA A 287 -21.45 -13.35 5.02
CA ALA A 287 -21.72 -13.91 3.70
C ALA A 287 -21.67 -15.45 3.71
N VAL A 288 -20.69 -16.04 4.40
CA VAL A 288 -20.58 -17.49 4.56
C VAL A 288 -21.81 -18.05 5.29
N VAL A 289 -22.26 -17.41 6.38
CA VAL A 289 -23.45 -17.81 7.12
C VAL A 289 -24.72 -17.75 6.26
N VAL A 290 -24.91 -16.65 5.52
CA VAL A 290 -26.14 -16.40 4.74
C VAL A 290 -26.22 -17.23 3.47
N MET A 291 -25.08 -17.45 2.80
CA MET A 291 -25.03 -18.13 1.50
C MET A 291 -24.77 -19.64 1.63
N GLY A 292 -24.23 -20.10 2.74
CA GLY A 292 -23.96 -21.52 2.99
C GLY A 292 -23.11 -22.19 1.90
N GLU A 293 -23.57 -23.30 1.34
CA GLU A 293 -22.87 -24.04 0.30
C GLU A 293 -22.56 -23.20 -0.95
N HIS A 294 -23.44 -22.27 -1.31
CA HIS A 294 -23.21 -21.37 -2.44
C HIS A 294 -22.02 -20.43 -2.22
N ALA A 295 -21.75 -20.04 -0.97
CA ALA A 295 -20.51 -19.31 -0.65
C ALA A 295 -19.26 -20.14 -0.97
N MET A 296 -19.30 -21.44 -0.64
CA MET A 296 -18.18 -22.34 -0.90
C MET A 296 -17.99 -22.62 -2.41
N ASP A 297 -19.07 -22.66 -3.19
CA ASP A 297 -18.98 -22.81 -4.64
C ASP A 297 -18.32 -21.59 -5.31
N ILE A 298 -18.65 -20.38 -4.87
CA ILE A 298 -17.99 -19.16 -5.31
C ILE A 298 -16.52 -19.19 -4.89
N ALA A 299 -16.26 -19.53 -3.64
CA ALA A 299 -14.94 -19.58 -3.05
C ALA A 299 -13.99 -20.57 -3.75
N ARG A 300 -14.49 -21.75 -4.21
CA ARG A 300 -13.69 -22.72 -4.98
C ARG A 300 -13.09 -22.14 -6.25
N ASN A 301 -13.78 -21.17 -6.87
CA ASN A 301 -13.31 -20.52 -8.09
C ASN A 301 -12.42 -19.31 -7.78
N ASP A 302 -12.88 -18.44 -6.87
CA ASP A 302 -12.15 -17.22 -6.48
C ASP A 302 -12.78 -16.63 -5.20
N TYR A 303 -12.09 -16.76 -4.08
CA TYR A 303 -12.54 -16.21 -2.79
C TYR A 303 -12.77 -14.70 -2.83
N GLN A 304 -12.07 -13.94 -3.68
CA GLN A 304 -12.19 -12.49 -3.79
C GLN A 304 -13.56 -12.06 -4.32
N ARG A 305 -14.25 -12.96 -5.03
CA ARG A 305 -15.62 -12.72 -5.54
C ARG A 305 -16.70 -12.92 -4.48
N LEU A 306 -16.39 -13.55 -3.34
CA LEU A 306 -17.41 -13.90 -2.34
C LEU A 306 -18.11 -12.66 -1.79
N LEU A 307 -17.34 -11.64 -1.37
CA LEU A 307 -17.91 -10.41 -0.80
C LEU A 307 -18.74 -9.62 -1.83
N PRO A 308 -18.24 -9.31 -3.05
CA PRO A 308 -19.06 -8.67 -4.08
C PRO A 308 -20.30 -9.49 -4.48
N ALA A 309 -20.20 -10.81 -4.58
CA ALA A 309 -21.32 -11.67 -4.93
C ALA A 309 -22.41 -11.68 -3.84
N PHE A 310 -22.02 -11.71 -2.57
CA PHE A 310 -22.94 -11.59 -1.45
C PHE A 310 -23.74 -10.28 -1.52
N ILE A 311 -23.05 -9.14 -1.73
CA ILE A 311 -23.67 -7.83 -1.86
C ILE A 311 -24.65 -7.80 -3.03
N MET A 312 -24.25 -8.31 -4.20
CA MET A 312 -25.08 -8.28 -5.40
C MET A 312 -26.31 -9.18 -5.32
N THR A 313 -26.22 -10.32 -4.59
CA THR A 313 -27.29 -11.33 -4.58
C THR A 313 -28.20 -11.24 -3.37
N LYS A 314 -27.72 -10.76 -2.24
CA LYS A 314 -28.45 -10.79 -0.96
C LYS A 314 -28.83 -9.41 -0.41
N MET A 315 -28.29 -8.33 -0.96
CA MET A 315 -28.54 -6.99 -0.44
C MET A 315 -29.38 -6.12 -1.38
N PRO A 316 -30.21 -5.21 -0.85
CA PRO A 316 -30.99 -4.29 -1.65
C PRO A 316 -30.07 -3.28 -2.38
N LEU A 317 -30.61 -2.67 -3.45
CA LEU A 317 -29.88 -1.74 -4.32
C LEU A 317 -29.13 -0.64 -3.58
N VAL A 318 -29.71 -0.09 -2.50
CA VAL A 318 -29.05 0.97 -1.69
C VAL A 318 -27.77 0.46 -1.07
N MET A 319 -27.73 -0.77 -0.54
CA MET A 319 -26.53 -1.38 0.02
C MET A 319 -25.51 -1.72 -1.06
N GLN A 320 -25.95 -2.14 -2.23
CA GLN A 320 -25.07 -2.34 -3.38
C GLN A 320 -24.38 -1.02 -3.78
N ILE A 321 -25.12 0.08 -3.87
CA ILE A 321 -24.58 1.42 -4.16
C ILE A 321 -23.56 1.84 -3.10
N LEU A 322 -23.89 1.67 -1.81
CA LEU A 322 -22.97 1.99 -0.71
C LEU A 322 -21.70 1.15 -0.77
N PHE A 323 -21.81 -0.15 -1.03
CA PHE A 323 -20.65 -1.04 -1.13
C PHE A 323 -19.72 -0.66 -2.28
N PHE A 324 -20.25 -0.55 -3.48
CA PHE A 324 -19.41 -0.20 -4.63
C PHE A 324 -18.87 1.22 -4.55
N GLY A 325 -19.61 2.15 -3.95
CA GLY A 325 -19.11 3.48 -3.61
C GLY A 325 -17.94 3.43 -2.62
N ALA A 326 -18.06 2.66 -1.54
CA ALA A 326 -16.99 2.46 -0.56
C ALA A 326 -15.76 1.74 -1.17
N LEU A 327 -15.99 0.66 -1.92
CA LEU A 327 -14.93 -0.10 -2.57
C LEU A 327 -14.17 0.74 -3.60
N LEU A 328 -14.88 1.47 -4.46
CA LEU A 328 -14.25 2.38 -5.42
C LEU A 328 -13.53 3.54 -4.75
N SER A 329 -14.02 4.02 -3.60
CA SER A 329 -13.32 5.00 -2.76
C SER A 329 -11.96 4.45 -2.31
N ALA A 330 -11.96 3.24 -1.75
CA ALA A 330 -10.76 2.55 -1.28
C ALA A 330 -9.75 2.36 -2.42
N ILE A 331 -10.17 1.72 -3.50
CA ILE A 331 -9.31 1.45 -4.65
C ILE A 331 -8.72 2.75 -5.24
N LYS A 332 -9.55 3.77 -5.38
CA LYS A 332 -9.13 5.04 -5.98
C LYS A 332 -8.14 5.80 -5.11
N SER A 333 -8.36 5.85 -3.80
CA SER A 333 -7.45 6.45 -2.84
C SER A 333 -6.06 5.79 -2.92
N THR A 334 -6.01 4.47 -2.75
CA THR A 334 -4.77 3.70 -2.81
C THR A 334 -4.08 3.82 -4.17
N SER A 335 -4.82 3.66 -5.28
CA SER A 335 -4.24 3.78 -6.63
C SER A 335 -3.60 5.13 -6.89
N SER A 336 -4.25 6.23 -6.46
CA SER A 336 -3.72 7.57 -6.68
C SER A 336 -2.42 7.80 -5.92
N ALA A 337 -2.38 7.38 -4.67
CA ALA A 337 -1.21 7.50 -3.82
C ALA A 337 -0.03 6.67 -4.35
N THR A 338 -0.32 5.42 -4.75
CA THR A 338 0.69 4.46 -5.21
C THR A 338 1.17 4.70 -6.64
N LEU A 339 0.46 5.47 -7.45
CA LEU A 339 0.95 6.01 -8.73
C LEU A 339 1.82 7.26 -8.53
N LEU A 340 1.45 8.13 -7.58
CA LEU A 340 2.17 9.37 -7.32
C LEU A 340 3.53 9.13 -6.66
N ALA A 341 3.60 8.26 -5.66
CA ALA A 341 4.79 8.02 -4.85
C ALA A 341 6.01 7.56 -5.68
N PRO A 342 5.94 6.48 -6.47
CA PRO A 342 7.07 6.02 -7.29
C PRO A 342 7.44 7.04 -8.38
N SER A 343 6.47 7.77 -8.92
CA SER A 343 6.72 8.80 -9.91
C SER A 343 7.51 9.98 -9.34
N THR A 344 7.20 10.37 -8.09
CA THR A 344 7.97 11.40 -7.37
C THR A 344 9.40 10.92 -7.11
N SER A 345 9.57 9.68 -6.62
CA SER A 345 10.90 9.10 -6.38
C SER A 345 11.71 9.00 -7.67
N PHE A 346 11.11 8.58 -8.77
CA PHE A 346 11.81 8.49 -10.05
C PHE A 346 12.34 9.86 -10.50
N VAL A 347 11.50 10.88 -10.48
CA VAL A 347 11.89 12.20 -10.97
C VAL A 347 12.91 12.87 -10.05
N GLU A 348 12.71 12.85 -8.73
CA GLU A 348 13.61 13.51 -7.79
C GLU A 348 14.94 12.77 -7.59
N ASN A 349 14.90 11.44 -7.48
CA ASN A 349 16.08 10.67 -7.09
C ASN A 349 16.82 10.03 -8.26
N ILE A 350 16.21 9.91 -9.45
CA ILE A 350 16.84 9.33 -10.63
C ILE A 350 16.98 10.38 -11.73
N LEU A 351 15.89 10.92 -12.27
CA LEU A 351 15.91 11.83 -13.41
C LEU A 351 16.68 13.12 -13.12
N LYS A 352 16.44 13.74 -11.99
CA LYS A 352 17.11 14.97 -11.55
C LYS A 352 18.60 14.77 -11.29
N ASN A 353 19.01 13.55 -10.89
CA ASN A 353 20.41 13.17 -10.78
C ASN A 353 21.12 13.09 -12.13
N LEU A 354 20.38 12.77 -13.21
CA LEU A 354 20.87 12.73 -14.59
C LEU A 354 20.82 14.11 -15.26
N ARG A 355 19.86 14.97 -14.86
CA ARG A 355 19.64 16.31 -15.41
C ARG A 355 19.47 17.35 -14.30
N PRO A 356 20.55 17.75 -13.60
CA PRO A 356 20.46 18.62 -12.43
C PRO A 356 19.97 20.05 -12.72
N GLU A 357 20.05 20.52 -13.95
CA GLU A 357 19.65 21.86 -14.40
C GLU A 357 18.14 22.00 -14.65
N MET A 358 17.34 20.97 -14.45
CA MET A 358 15.88 21.04 -14.66
C MET A 358 15.25 22.08 -13.71
N SER A 359 14.48 22.99 -14.28
CA SER A 359 13.64 23.90 -13.51
C SER A 359 12.48 23.18 -12.80
N ASP A 360 11.91 23.78 -11.77
CA ASP A 360 10.77 23.23 -11.04
C ASP A 360 9.58 22.91 -11.96
N LYS A 361 9.28 23.76 -12.96
CA LYS A 361 8.25 23.50 -13.98
C LYS A 361 8.55 22.26 -14.83
N GLN A 362 9.82 22.03 -15.16
CA GLN A 362 10.23 20.85 -15.93
C GLN A 362 10.12 19.58 -15.06
N LEU A 363 10.50 19.67 -13.79
CA LEU A 363 10.34 18.56 -12.82
C LEU A 363 8.87 18.20 -12.64
N LEU A 364 7.99 19.19 -12.45
CA LEU A 364 6.55 18.95 -12.33
C LEU A 364 5.96 18.30 -13.59
N LYS A 365 6.38 18.76 -14.79
CA LYS A 365 5.99 18.12 -16.05
C LYS A 365 6.50 16.69 -16.15
N ALA A 366 7.74 16.44 -15.72
CA ALA A 366 8.33 15.10 -15.71
C ALA A 366 7.57 14.17 -14.76
N MET A 367 7.18 14.62 -13.56
CA MET A 367 6.36 13.84 -12.63
C MET A 367 5.04 13.41 -13.27
N ARG A 368 4.34 14.32 -13.94
CA ARG A 368 3.08 14.02 -14.65
C ARG A 368 3.27 13.00 -15.77
N ILE A 369 4.32 13.11 -16.56
CA ILE A 369 4.64 12.15 -17.62
C ILE A 369 4.99 10.79 -17.01
N THR A 370 5.80 10.77 -15.94
CA THR A 370 6.18 9.53 -15.25
C THR A 370 4.98 8.80 -14.68
N ILE A 371 3.99 9.51 -14.12
CA ILE A 371 2.73 8.90 -13.66
C ILE A 371 2.03 8.16 -14.82
N VAL A 372 1.93 8.78 -16.00
CA VAL A 372 1.28 8.17 -17.17
C VAL A 372 2.05 6.93 -17.62
N VAL A 373 3.37 7.03 -17.75
CA VAL A 373 4.23 5.91 -18.17
C VAL A 373 4.17 4.77 -17.15
N PHE A 374 4.27 5.09 -15.87
CA PHE A 374 4.20 4.09 -14.79
C PHE A 374 2.84 3.40 -14.76
N ALA A 375 1.74 4.15 -14.88
CA ALA A 375 0.39 3.59 -14.96
C ALA A 375 0.21 2.64 -16.16
N ALA A 376 0.76 2.98 -17.33
CA ALA A 376 0.73 2.10 -18.50
C ALA A 376 1.53 0.82 -18.30
N LEU A 377 2.73 0.90 -17.69
CA LEU A 377 3.55 -0.26 -17.37
C LEU A 377 2.87 -1.18 -16.36
N VAL A 378 2.28 -0.61 -15.31
CA VAL A 378 1.57 -1.40 -14.30
C VAL A 378 0.28 -1.99 -14.85
N LEU A 379 -0.45 -1.29 -15.70
CA LEU A 379 -1.63 -1.84 -16.37
C LEU A 379 -1.26 -3.06 -17.22
N ALA A 380 -0.19 -2.98 -18.00
CA ALA A 380 0.31 -4.11 -18.77
C ALA A 380 0.71 -5.29 -17.84
N TYR A 381 1.39 -5.00 -16.73
CA TYR A 381 1.75 -5.99 -15.72
C TYR A 381 0.50 -6.62 -15.06
N ALA A 382 -0.50 -5.82 -14.67
CA ALA A 382 -1.74 -6.30 -14.08
C ALA A 382 -2.51 -7.24 -15.03
N ILE A 383 -2.57 -6.90 -16.32
CA ILE A 383 -3.20 -7.76 -17.35
C ILE A 383 -2.41 -9.08 -17.49
N ALA A 384 -1.08 -9.03 -17.49
CA ALA A 384 -0.24 -10.23 -17.58
C ALA A 384 -0.37 -11.13 -16.33
N MET A 385 -0.69 -10.55 -15.16
CA MET A 385 -0.87 -11.24 -13.89
C MET A 385 -2.35 -11.52 -13.58
N GLU A 386 -3.24 -11.47 -14.58
CA GLU A 386 -4.67 -11.77 -14.39
C GLU A 386 -4.85 -13.16 -13.76
N GLY A 387 -5.65 -13.26 -12.72
CA GLY A 387 -5.86 -14.48 -11.93
C GLY A 387 -5.00 -14.58 -10.65
N THR A 388 -3.99 -13.72 -10.49
CA THR A 388 -3.25 -13.66 -9.23
C THR A 388 -4.08 -12.97 -8.14
N SER A 389 -3.99 -13.47 -6.92
CA SER A 389 -4.67 -12.90 -5.76
C SER A 389 -4.22 -11.45 -5.50
N ILE A 390 -5.18 -10.55 -5.23
CA ILE A 390 -4.93 -9.16 -4.85
C ILE A 390 -4.01 -9.12 -3.61
N TYR A 391 -4.25 -9.99 -2.63
CA TYR A 391 -3.43 -10.09 -1.43
C TYR A 391 -1.98 -10.47 -1.75
N GLU A 392 -1.75 -11.45 -2.61
CA GLU A 392 -0.41 -11.91 -2.98
C GLU A 392 0.37 -10.89 -3.83
N LEU A 393 -0.32 -10.16 -4.72
CA LEU A 393 0.29 -9.06 -5.47
C LEU A 393 0.84 -7.98 -4.54
N VAL A 394 0.12 -7.65 -3.47
CA VAL A 394 0.54 -6.66 -2.48
C VAL A 394 1.65 -7.20 -1.60
N SER A 395 1.49 -8.39 -1.04
CA SER A 395 2.48 -9.03 -0.16
C SER A 395 3.85 -9.14 -0.81
N SER A 396 3.90 -9.68 -2.03
CA SER A 396 5.17 -9.86 -2.76
C SER A 396 5.90 -8.53 -3.04
N ALA A 397 5.18 -7.43 -3.20
CA ALA A 397 5.73 -6.11 -3.45
C ALA A 397 6.65 -5.62 -2.32
N TYR A 398 6.31 -5.90 -1.08
CA TYR A 398 7.06 -5.40 0.09
C TYR A 398 8.30 -6.19 0.45
N GLN A 399 8.47 -7.40 -0.08
CA GLN A 399 9.68 -8.20 0.15
C GLN A 399 10.92 -7.50 -0.39
N VAL A 400 10.84 -6.85 -1.56
CA VAL A 400 11.96 -6.13 -2.19
C VAL A 400 12.48 -5.01 -1.28
N THR A 401 11.59 -4.21 -0.73
CA THR A 401 11.97 -3.09 0.15
C THR A 401 12.42 -3.57 1.53
N LEU A 402 11.87 -4.68 2.02
CA LEU A 402 12.31 -5.30 3.27
C LEU A 402 13.80 -5.67 3.21
N VAL A 403 14.22 -6.36 2.15
CA VAL A 403 15.60 -6.86 2.02
C VAL A 403 16.56 -5.83 1.45
N GLY A 404 16.07 -4.87 0.64
CA GLY A 404 16.91 -3.92 -0.10
C GLY A 404 16.98 -2.50 0.46
N ALA A 405 16.00 -2.07 1.28
CA ALA A 405 15.93 -0.67 1.69
C ALA A 405 15.77 -0.47 3.22
N PHE A 406 15.10 -1.38 3.91
CA PHE A 406 14.77 -1.23 5.32
C PHE A 406 15.99 -1.13 6.24
N VAL A 407 16.94 -2.07 6.11
CA VAL A 407 18.13 -2.11 7.00
C VAL A 407 19.00 -0.86 6.84
N PRO A 408 19.31 -0.37 5.63
CA PRO A 408 20.02 0.90 5.47
C PRO A 408 19.26 2.09 6.10
N LEU A 409 17.92 2.13 6.03
CA LEU A 409 17.14 3.19 6.66
C LEU A 409 17.28 3.15 8.19
N VAL A 410 16.98 2.02 8.80
CA VAL A 410 16.97 1.89 10.26
C VAL A 410 18.37 2.09 10.85
N MET A 411 19.35 1.38 10.32
CA MET A 411 20.71 1.47 10.81
C MET A 411 21.31 2.86 10.58
N GLY A 412 20.96 3.51 9.47
CA GLY A 412 21.39 4.88 9.20
C GLY A 412 20.82 5.91 10.18
N LEU A 413 19.58 5.72 10.65
CA LEU A 413 18.92 6.63 11.61
C LEU A 413 19.37 6.40 13.05
N TYR A 414 19.72 5.17 13.41
CA TYR A 414 19.90 4.79 14.81
C TYR A 414 21.33 4.35 15.16
N TRP A 415 22.13 3.92 14.19
CA TRP A 415 23.49 3.48 14.42
C TRP A 415 24.52 4.39 13.76
N LYS A 416 25.24 5.16 14.59
CA LYS A 416 26.21 6.14 14.11
C LYS A 416 27.35 5.57 13.25
N ARG A 417 27.71 4.29 13.46
CA ARG A 417 28.76 3.60 12.70
C ARG A 417 28.31 3.10 11.33
N ALA A 418 26.99 3.11 11.01
CA ALA A 418 26.51 2.69 9.72
C ALA A 418 27.23 3.46 8.61
N SER A 419 27.84 2.74 7.68
CA SER A 419 28.67 3.32 6.59
C SER A 419 28.10 3.03 5.22
N THR A 420 28.57 3.75 4.19
CA THR A 420 28.20 3.48 2.80
C THR A 420 28.57 2.06 2.38
N GLN A 421 29.75 1.57 2.81
CA GLN A 421 30.19 0.19 2.55
C GLN A 421 29.25 -0.82 3.22
N GLY A 422 28.81 -0.54 4.48
CA GLY A 422 27.81 -1.34 5.17
C GLY A 422 26.48 -1.39 4.41
N ALA A 423 26.01 -0.26 3.89
CA ALA A 423 24.79 -0.20 3.11
C ALA A 423 24.89 -1.00 1.80
N ILE A 424 26.02 -0.94 1.07
CA ILE A 424 26.27 -1.74 -0.14
C ILE A 424 26.20 -3.23 0.18
N LEU A 425 26.92 -3.68 1.22
CA LEU A 425 26.93 -5.08 1.61
C LEU A 425 25.56 -5.54 2.16
N SER A 426 24.85 -4.67 2.89
CA SER A 426 23.50 -4.94 3.37
C SER A 426 22.54 -5.25 2.22
N ILE A 427 22.49 -4.36 1.24
CA ILE A 427 21.62 -4.48 0.07
C ILE A 427 22.00 -5.70 -0.76
N GLY A 428 23.32 -5.85 -1.06
CA GLY A 428 23.82 -6.95 -1.87
C GLY A 428 23.56 -8.32 -1.25
N ALA A 429 23.88 -8.48 0.05
CA ALA A 429 23.65 -9.72 0.77
C ALA A 429 22.16 -10.02 0.94
N GLY A 430 21.37 -9.00 1.28
CA GLY A 430 19.92 -9.16 1.47
C GLY A 430 19.23 -9.65 0.21
N ILE A 431 19.47 -9.01 -0.92
CA ILE A 431 18.85 -9.39 -2.20
C ILE A 431 19.41 -10.73 -2.69
N PHE A 432 20.71 -10.95 -2.60
CA PHE A 432 21.32 -12.20 -3.05
C PHE A 432 20.74 -13.40 -2.30
N VAL A 433 20.70 -13.34 -0.96
CA VAL A 433 20.14 -14.42 -0.15
C VAL A 433 18.64 -14.58 -0.42
N TRP A 434 17.88 -13.50 -0.50
CA TRP A 434 16.44 -13.58 -0.82
C TRP A 434 16.17 -14.29 -2.14
N VAL A 435 16.94 -13.96 -3.20
CA VAL A 435 16.80 -14.58 -4.52
C VAL A 435 17.17 -16.08 -4.47
N LEU A 436 18.17 -16.49 -3.67
CA LEU A 436 18.50 -17.92 -3.50
C LEU A 436 17.33 -18.76 -3.00
N PHE A 437 16.38 -18.15 -2.27
CA PHE A 437 15.20 -18.85 -1.76
C PHE A 437 14.02 -18.91 -2.75
N PHE A 438 14.18 -18.43 -3.98
CA PHE A 438 13.14 -18.58 -4.99
C PHE A 438 13.01 -20.04 -5.41
N PRO A 439 11.77 -20.57 -5.59
CA PRO A 439 11.53 -21.97 -5.93
C PRO A 439 12.24 -22.43 -7.21
N GLN A 440 12.48 -21.50 -8.13
CA GLN A 440 13.19 -21.74 -9.38
C GLN A 440 14.70 -21.94 -9.20
N ILE A 441 15.25 -21.57 -8.04
CA ILE A 441 16.69 -21.59 -7.75
C ILE A 441 17.02 -22.70 -6.74
N THR A 442 16.30 -22.74 -5.62
CA THR A 442 16.50 -23.77 -4.57
C THR A 442 15.18 -24.14 -3.90
N SER A 443 15.14 -25.30 -3.25
CA SER A 443 14.02 -25.71 -2.39
C SER A 443 14.10 -25.16 -0.96
N TRP A 444 15.03 -24.28 -0.66
CA TRP A 444 15.18 -23.73 0.69
C TRP A 444 13.97 -22.90 1.11
N GLY A 445 13.30 -22.29 0.14
CA GLY A 445 12.06 -21.54 0.34
C GLY A 445 10.91 -22.36 0.90
N ASP A 446 10.94 -23.70 0.75
CA ASP A 446 9.90 -24.59 1.29
C ASP A 446 10.03 -24.79 2.82
N VAL A 447 11.21 -24.52 3.38
CA VAL A 447 11.50 -24.73 4.82
C VAL A 447 11.68 -23.42 5.58
N PHE A 448 12.13 -22.37 4.90
CA PHE A 448 12.43 -21.08 5.53
C PHE A 448 12.07 -19.93 4.59
N PRO A 449 11.35 -18.88 5.05
CA PRO A 449 10.90 -17.79 4.21
C PRO A 449 12.07 -16.93 3.72
N GLY A 450 12.19 -16.77 2.40
CA GLY A 450 13.30 -16.08 1.75
C GLY A 450 13.46 -14.63 2.19
N GLN A 451 12.34 -13.92 2.42
CA GLN A 451 12.37 -12.53 2.88
C GLN A 451 12.93 -12.40 4.30
N LEU A 452 12.72 -13.37 5.18
CA LEU A 452 13.33 -13.40 6.52
C LEU A 452 14.83 -13.70 6.41
N ALA A 453 15.21 -14.67 5.58
CA ALA A 453 16.63 -14.98 5.33
C ALA A 453 17.36 -13.76 4.74
N GLY A 454 16.77 -13.09 3.75
CA GLY A 454 17.30 -11.88 3.14
C GLY A 454 17.44 -10.72 4.13
N LEU A 455 16.46 -10.52 5.01
CA LEU A 455 16.53 -9.51 6.07
C LEU A 455 17.69 -9.77 7.03
N LEU A 456 17.86 -11.02 7.50
CA LEU A 456 18.97 -11.41 8.37
C LEU A 456 20.32 -11.19 7.68
N ALA A 457 20.44 -11.57 6.42
CA ALA A 457 21.64 -11.33 5.60
C ALA A 457 21.91 -9.83 5.41
N ALA A 458 20.87 -9.01 5.22
CA ALA A 458 21.01 -7.56 5.12
C ALA A 458 21.56 -6.95 6.42
N PHE A 459 21.08 -7.37 7.59
CA PHE A 459 21.66 -6.94 8.88
C PHE A 459 23.11 -7.38 9.01
N ALA A 460 23.43 -8.65 8.72
CA ALA A 460 24.80 -9.15 8.77
C ALA A 460 25.73 -8.35 7.82
N GLY A 461 25.30 -8.10 6.58
CA GLY A 461 26.04 -7.28 5.62
C GLY A 461 26.27 -5.86 6.10
N MET A 462 25.27 -5.23 6.72
CA MET A 462 25.40 -3.90 7.31
C MET A 462 26.43 -3.88 8.44
N PHE A 463 26.38 -4.83 9.36
CA PHE A 463 27.34 -4.90 10.47
C PHE A 463 28.75 -5.17 9.97
N VAL A 464 28.95 -6.20 9.16
CA VAL A 464 30.27 -6.56 8.63
C VAL A 464 30.86 -5.40 7.83
N GLY A 465 30.10 -4.84 6.91
CA GLY A 465 30.59 -3.76 6.05
C GLY A 465 30.89 -2.47 6.79
N SER A 466 30.12 -2.15 7.85
CA SER A 466 30.36 -0.92 8.63
C SER A 466 31.47 -1.04 9.65
N LEU A 467 31.77 -2.24 10.14
CA LEU A 467 32.86 -2.50 11.12
C LEU A 467 34.18 -2.83 10.44
N ALA A 468 34.19 -3.31 9.21
CA ALA A 468 35.37 -3.59 8.43
C ALA A 468 36.14 -2.29 8.06
N PRO A 469 37.43 -2.35 7.72
CA PRO A 469 38.17 -1.22 7.16
C PRO A 469 37.43 -0.61 5.97
N GLN A 470 37.24 0.73 5.98
CA GLN A 470 36.44 1.41 4.96
C GLN A 470 37.24 1.64 3.70
N VAL A 471 36.81 1.00 2.60
CA VAL A 471 37.36 1.23 1.23
C VAL A 471 36.67 2.44 0.60
N PHE A 472 35.38 2.66 0.88
CA PHE A 472 34.63 3.80 0.37
C PHE A 472 34.63 4.91 1.40
N LYS A 473 35.09 6.12 1.02
CA LYS A 473 34.92 7.30 1.87
C LYS A 473 33.44 7.60 2.02
N ASN A 474 32.98 7.79 3.27
CA ASN A 474 31.63 8.26 3.54
C ASN A 474 31.47 9.65 2.91
N ARG A 475 30.83 9.74 1.76
CA ARG A 475 30.45 10.99 1.12
C ARG A 475 29.01 11.33 1.53
N SER A 476 28.84 11.88 2.72
CA SER A 476 27.58 12.56 3.06
C SER A 476 27.50 13.83 2.22
N GLU A 477 26.73 13.83 1.13
CA GLU A 477 26.36 15.05 0.42
C GLU A 477 25.10 15.62 1.10
N PRO A 478 25.04 16.94 1.39
CA PRO A 478 23.81 17.55 1.85
C PRO A 478 22.71 17.35 0.80
N ALA A 479 21.52 16.99 1.25
CA ALA A 479 20.37 16.87 0.36
C ALA A 479 20.19 18.18 -0.42
N LYS A 480 20.13 18.12 -1.75
CA LYS A 480 19.98 19.29 -2.62
C LYS A 480 18.63 20.01 -2.49
N HIS A 481 17.72 19.47 -1.67
CA HIS A 481 16.36 19.96 -1.50
C HIS A 481 16.06 20.28 -0.02
N ILE A 482 16.66 21.32 0.46
CA ILE A 482 16.02 22.07 1.54
C ILE A 482 14.85 22.80 0.85
N VAL A 483 13.62 22.40 1.11
CA VAL A 483 12.46 23.20 0.77
C VAL A 483 12.70 24.52 1.50
N ALA A 484 13.04 25.57 0.76
CA ALA A 484 13.15 26.89 1.32
C ALA A 484 11.80 27.14 2.01
N SER A 485 11.85 27.32 3.32
CA SER A 485 10.73 27.81 4.10
C SER A 485 10.37 29.17 3.54
N ALA A 486 9.27 29.23 2.77
CA ALA A 486 8.62 30.49 2.46
C ALA A 486 7.72 30.86 3.63
#